data_88e960329f1d76ae1a8cd06429388b84
#
_entry.id   88e960329f1d76ae1a8cd06429388b84
#
_cell.length_a   1.000
_cell.length_b   1.000
_cell.length_c   1.000
_cell.angle_alpha   90.00
_cell.angle_beta   90.00
_cell.angle_gamma   90.00
#
_symmetry.space_group_name_H-M   'P 1'
#
loop_
_entity.id
_entity.type
_entity.pdbx_description
1 polymer ?
#
loop_
_entity_poly.entity_id
_entity_poly.type
_entity_poly.pdbx_seq_one_letter_code
_entity_poly.pdbx_strand_id
1 'polypeptide(L)'
;SPNDKKWFIKDLYNIKQQGYKLMDIVDISALPKNVWQPRLEAADILFFSGGVPPHLMRWVNESGLKDLLPEFLKTKVYVGVSAGSIIMSPTLELASKEHKVLYKEKFGQEMNDGLGYVDFYICPHFNSPNKPESQKEFLTEFAKKFPQTIYALDDQMAIKVVDGKAEVIGEGDYLVFNK
;
A
#
# COMPACT_ATOMS: atom_id res chain seq x y z
N SER A 1 -4.83 11.67 -16.61
CA SER A 1 -5.68 12.67 -15.95
C SER A 1 -5.80 12.30 -14.46
N PRO A 2 -5.75 13.27 -13.51
CA PRO A 2 -5.95 13.01 -12.08
C PRO A 2 -7.31 12.34 -11.76
N ASN A 3 -8.23 12.40 -12.68
CA ASN A 3 -9.58 11.82 -12.57
C ASN A 3 -9.73 10.46 -13.27
N ASP A 4 -8.69 9.95 -13.92
CA ASP A 4 -8.76 8.63 -14.56
C ASP A 4 -8.63 7.53 -13.52
N LYS A 5 -9.72 6.82 -13.29
CA LYS A 5 -9.84 5.70 -12.34
C LYS A 5 -9.82 4.33 -13.03
N LYS A 6 -9.35 4.25 -14.27
CA LYS A 6 -9.29 2.98 -15.03
C LYS A 6 -8.50 1.90 -14.29
N TRP A 7 -7.42 2.30 -13.61
CA TRP A 7 -6.64 1.38 -12.77
C TRP A 7 -7.49 0.75 -11.67
N PHE A 8 -8.35 1.52 -11.00
CA PHE A 8 -9.23 1.02 -9.94
C PHE A 8 -10.26 0.02 -10.47
N ILE A 9 -10.86 0.31 -11.62
CA ILE A 9 -11.79 -0.62 -12.29
C ILE A 9 -11.08 -1.92 -12.68
N LYS A 10 -9.83 -1.83 -13.17
CA LYS A 10 -9.00 -2.99 -13.48
C LYS A 10 -8.72 -3.82 -12.23
N ASP A 11 -8.37 -3.19 -11.11
CA ASP A 11 -8.14 -3.89 -9.84
C ASP A 11 -9.40 -4.63 -9.38
N LEU A 12 -10.56 -3.97 -9.40
CA LEU A 12 -11.84 -4.62 -9.05
C LEU A 12 -12.15 -5.81 -9.96
N TYR A 13 -11.90 -5.69 -11.26
CA TYR A 13 -12.06 -6.78 -12.19
C TYR A 13 -11.12 -7.94 -11.86
N ASN A 14 -9.84 -7.67 -11.63
CA ASN A 14 -8.85 -8.69 -11.27
C ASN A 14 -9.21 -9.42 -9.97
N ILE A 15 -9.67 -8.69 -8.95
CA ILE A 15 -10.13 -9.28 -7.68
C ILE A 15 -11.32 -10.20 -7.94
N LYS A 16 -12.29 -9.77 -8.74
CA LYS A 16 -13.46 -10.59 -9.09
C LYS A 16 -13.08 -11.90 -9.76
N GLN A 17 -12.04 -11.93 -10.60
CA GLN A 17 -11.56 -13.13 -11.29
C GLN A 17 -10.93 -14.16 -10.32
N GLN A 18 -10.58 -13.78 -9.10
CA GLN A 18 -10.00 -14.68 -8.10
C GLN A 18 -11.06 -15.60 -7.44
N GLY A 19 -12.33 -15.48 -7.82
CA GLY A 19 -13.38 -16.39 -7.35
C GLY A 19 -13.85 -16.14 -5.91
N TYR A 20 -13.59 -14.98 -5.34
CA TYR A 20 -14.12 -14.62 -4.02
C TYR A 20 -15.66 -14.63 -4.03
N LYS A 21 -16.24 -15.14 -2.95
CA LYS A 21 -17.69 -15.29 -2.82
C LYS A 21 -18.44 -13.96 -2.79
N LEU A 22 -17.84 -12.95 -2.16
CA LEU A 22 -18.40 -11.61 -2.02
C LEU A 22 -17.26 -10.60 -2.08
N MET A 23 -17.49 -9.51 -2.78
CA MET A 23 -16.62 -8.33 -2.77
C MET A 23 -17.46 -7.12 -2.36
N ASP A 24 -17.02 -6.43 -1.31
CA ASP A 24 -17.64 -5.22 -0.80
C ASP A 24 -16.66 -4.04 -0.92
N ILE A 25 -17.15 -2.88 -1.38
CA ILE A 25 -16.34 -1.67 -1.57
C ILE A 25 -16.68 -0.69 -0.45
N VAL A 26 -15.70 -0.38 0.37
CA VAL A 26 -15.84 0.50 1.53
C VAL A 26 -14.96 1.73 1.35
N ASP A 27 -15.56 2.92 1.38
CA ASP A 27 -14.84 4.19 1.43
C ASP A 27 -14.87 4.75 2.87
N ILE A 28 -13.76 4.55 3.59
CA ILE A 28 -13.62 5.01 4.98
C ILE A 28 -13.52 6.54 5.11
N SER A 29 -13.36 7.25 3.99
CA SER A 29 -13.33 8.72 3.97
C SER A 29 -14.73 9.33 3.84
N ALA A 30 -15.67 8.57 3.29
CA ALA A 30 -17.02 9.03 2.97
C ALA A 30 -18.10 8.44 3.89
N LEU A 31 -17.85 7.26 4.47
CA LEU A 31 -18.82 6.57 5.32
C LEU A 31 -18.52 6.80 6.82
N PRO A 32 -19.52 6.98 7.66
CA PRO A 32 -19.31 7.04 9.11
C PRO A 32 -18.91 5.69 9.68
N LYS A 33 -18.18 5.71 10.80
CA LYS A 33 -17.57 4.51 11.41
C LYS A 33 -18.57 3.38 11.69
N ASN A 34 -19.75 3.71 12.17
CA ASN A 34 -20.82 2.75 12.46
C ASN A 34 -21.39 2.04 11.18
N VAL A 35 -21.09 2.57 10.00
CA VAL A 35 -21.47 1.96 8.72
C VAL A 35 -20.34 1.13 8.13
N TRP A 36 -19.10 1.62 8.13
CA TRP A 36 -18.00 0.91 7.51
C TRP A 36 -17.38 -0.18 8.41
N GLN A 37 -17.34 0.02 9.74
CA GLN A 37 -16.68 -0.93 10.65
C GLN A 37 -17.31 -2.33 10.61
N PRO A 38 -18.65 -2.52 10.73
CA PRO A 38 -19.26 -3.86 10.67
C PRO A 38 -18.97 -4.58 9.34
N ARG A 39 -18.81 -3.83 8.25
CA ARG A 39 -18.50 -4.39 6.93
C ARG A 39 -17.06 -4.93 6.88
N LEU A 40 -16.10 -4.22 7.49
CA LEU A 40 -14.73 -4.72 7.62
C LEU A 40 -14.65 -5.88 8.62
N GLU A 41 -15.42 -5.85 9.69
CA GLU A 41 -15.51 -6.96 10.65
C GLU A 41 -15.99 -8.25 10.00
N ALA A 42 -16.94 -8.16 9.08
CA ALA A 42 -17.50 -9.31 8.35
C ALA A 42 -16.58 -9.87 7.25
N ALA A 43 -15.53 -9.14 6.85
CA ALA A 43 -14.64 -9.56 5.78
C ALA A 43 -13.54 -10.50 6.30
N ASP A 44 -13.11 -11.45 5.46
CA ASP A 44 -11.93 -12.30 5.72
C ASP A 44 -10.66 -11.67 5.21
N ILE A 45 -10.77 -10.83 4.16
CA ILE A 45 -9.65 -10.15 3.49
C ILE A 45 -9.91 -8.65 3.47
N LEU A 46 -8.92 -7.88 3.91
CA LEU A 46 -8.90 -6.43 3.83
C LEU A 46 -8.01 -6.01 2.67
N PHE A 47 -8.62 -5.56 1.57
CA PHE A 47 -7.91 -5.13 0.39
C PHE A 47 -7.75 -3.60 0.38
N PHE A 48 -6.51 -3.12 0.49
CA PHE A 48 -6.15 -1.71 0.43
C PHE A 48 -5.65 -1.37 -0.96
N SER A 49 -6.46 -0.62 -1.69
CA SER A 49 -6.21 -0.25 -3.07
C SER A 49 -5.08 0.76 -3.22
N GLY A 50 -4.66 0.97 -4.46
CA GLY A 50 -3.68 1.99 -4.85
C GLY A 50 -4.18 3.41 -4.65
N GLY A 51 -3.33 4.38 -4.99
CA GLY A 51 -3.62 5.80 -4.92
C GLY A 51 -2.45 6.61 -4.35
N VAL A 52 -2.75 7.61 -3.53
CA VAL A 52 -1.77 8.51 -2.91
C VAL A 52 -1.49 8.05 -1.47
N PRO A 53 -0.29 7.49 -1.17
CA PRO A 53 -0.01 6.92 0.15
C PRO A 53 -0.25 7.89 1.33
N PRO A 54 0.19 9.16 1.30
CA PRO A 54 -0.12 10.12 2.36
C PRO A 54 -1.62 10.33 2.58
N HIS A 55 -2.42 10.32 1.49
CA HIS A 55 -3.86 10.46 1.59
C HIS A 55 -4.53 9.22 2.21
N LEU A 56 -4.07 8.04 1.83
CA LEU A 56 -4.54 6.79 2.41
C LEU A 56 -4.24 6.74 3.92
N MET A 57 -3.00 7.05 4.32
CA MET A 57 -2.62 7.11 5.74
C MET A 57 -3.43 8.11 6.54
N ARG A 58 -3.71 9.28 5.97
CA ARG A 58 -4.60 10.26 6.60
C ARG A 58 -5.94 9.60 6.97
N TRP A 59 -6.60 8.98 6.01
CA TRP A 59 -7.92 8.40 6.26
C TRP A 59 -7.88 7.17 7.16
N VAL A 60 -6.81 6.38 7.11
CA VAL A 60 -6.59 5.30 8.07
C VAL A 60 -6.50 5.84 9.50
N ASN A 61 -5.84 6.99 9.70
CA ASN A 61 -5.75 7.65 10.99
C ASN A 61 -7.09 8.32 11.39
N GLU A 62 -7.63 9.20 10.54
CA GLU A 62 -8.81 10.03 10.87
C GLU A 62 -10.10 9.22 11.04
N SER A 63 -10.26 8.12 10.32
CA SER A 63 -11.40 7.22 10.49
C SER A 63 -11.33 6.38 11.77
N GLY A 64 -10.16 6.28 12.41
CA GLY A 64 -9.89 5.38 13.53
C GLY A 64 -9.69 3.92 13.10
N LEU A 65 -9.48 3.66 11.81
CA LEU A 65 -9.19 2.30 11.30
C LEU A 65 -7.84 1.81 11.82
N LYS A 66 -6.86 2.71 11.97
CA LYS A 66 -5.53 2.37 12.51
C LYS A 66 -5.62 1.62 13.84
N ASP A 67 -6.52 2.03 14.73
CA ASP A 67 -6.67 1.43 16.05
C ASP A 67 -7.32 0.04 16.01
N LEU A 68 -8.06 -0.27 14.94
CA LEU A 68 -8.72 -1.57 14.75
C LEU A 68 -7.84 -2.58 13.99
N LEU A 69 -6.87 -2.11 13.19
CA LEU A 69 -6.02 -2.98 12.38
C LEU A 69 -5.29 -4.06 13.20
N PRO A 70 -4.72 -3.79 14.39
CA PRO A 70 -4.04 -4.83 15.16
C PRO A 70 -4.95 -5.99 15.52
N GLU A 71 -6.22 -5.74 15.81
CA GLU A 71 -7.19 -6.80 16.08
C GLU A 71 -7.63 -7.52 14.81
N PHE A 72 -7.90 -6.77 13.75
CA PHE A 72 -8.29 -7.36 12.47
C PHE A 72 -7.22 -8.28 11.89
N LEU A 73 -5.95 -7.92 12.00
CA LEU A 73 -4.83 -8.68 11.44
C LEU A 73 -4.52 -9.98 12.22
N LYS A 74 -5.16 -10.23 13.36
CA LYS A 74 -5.08 -11.53 14.04
C LYS A 74 -5.83 -12.63 13.29
N THR A 75 -6.85 -12.28 12.53
CA THR A 75 -7.76 -13.26 11.89
C THR A 75 -8.01 -12.99 10.42
N LYS A 76 -7.63 -11.83 9.90
CA LYS A 76 -7.88 -11.41 8.52
C LYS A 76 -6.58 -11.28 7.73
N VAL A 77 -6.67 -11.51 6.43
CA VAL A 77 -5.56 -11.29 5.52
C VAL A 77 -5.57 -9.83 5.05
N TYR A 78 -4.44 -9.16 5.16
CA TYR A 78 -4.20 -7.86 4.53
C TYR A 78 -3.66 -8.06 3.12
N VAL A 79 -4.25 -7.37 2.16
CA VAL A 79 -3.72 -7.28 0.79
C VAL A 79 -3.56 -5.81 0.43
N GLY A 80 -2.33 -5.39 0.17
CA GLY A 80 -2.02 -4.02 -0.24
C GLY A 80 -1.57 -3.95 -1.70
N VAL A 81 -2.12 -3.03 -2.46
CA VAL A 81 -1.68 -2.73 -3.83
C VAL A 81 -1.14 -1.31 -3.89
N SER A 82 0.05 -1.13 -4.45
CA SER A 82 0.69 0.19 -4.62
C SER A 82 0.70 0.99 -3.32
N ALA A 83 -0.12 2.02 -3.16
CA ALA A 83 -0.23 2.80 -1.93
C ALA A 83 -0.53 1.92 -0.71
N GLY A 84 -1.43 0.94 -0.86
CA GLY A 84 -1.73 -0.03 0.18
C GLY A 84 -0.52 -0.86 0.62
N SER A 85 0.41 -1.17 -0.28
CA SER A 85 1.67 -1.85 0.08
C SER A 85 2.62 -0.89 0.81
N ILE A 86 2.79 0.33 0.31
CA ILE A 86 3.72 1.33 0.85
C ILE A 86 3.39 1.66 2.31
N ILE A 87 2.10 1.80 2.65
CA ILE A 87 1.69 2.20 4.01
C ILE A 87 2.00 1.14 5.08
N MET A 88 2.30 -0.09 4.71
CA MET A 88 2.70 -1.14 5.66
C MET A 88 4.12 -0.95 6.21
N SER A 89 4.98 -0.23 5.49
CA SER A 89 6.35 0.13 5.88
C SER A 89 6.36 1.09 7.07
N PRO A 90 7.53 1.28 7.74
CA PRO A 90 7.63 2.18 8.89
C PRO A 90 7.33 3.64 8.55
N THR A 91 7.76 4.08 7.36
CA THR A 91 7.53 5.44 6.85
C THR A 91 7.14 5.42 5.38
N LEU A 92 6.68 6.57 4.87
CA LEU A 92 6.30 6.77 3.46
C LEU A 92 7.47 7.27 2.61
N GLU A 93 8.72 6.95 2.96
CA GLU A 93 9.90 7.46 2.22
C GLU A 93 9.90 7.07 0.74
N LEU A 94 9.41 5.88 0.40
CA LEU A 94 9.28 5.44 -0.99
C LEU A 94 7.96 5.86 -1.68
N ALA A 95 7.11 6.66 -1.01
CA ALA A 95 6.02 7.34 -1.72
C ALA A 95 6.58 8.40 -2.66
N SER A 96 6.01 8.53 -3.86
CA SER A 96 6.54 9.46 -4.85
C SER A 96 6.58 10.90 -4.33
N LYS A 97 7.61 11.63 -4.74
CA LYS A 97 7.79 13.03 -4.36
C LYS A 97 6.60 13.89 -4.78
N GLU A 98 6.05 13.62 -5.94
CA GLU A 98 4.84 14.28 -6.45
C GLU A 98 3.66 14.11 -5.47
N HIS A 99 3.41 12.89 -5.00
CA HIS A 99 2.34 12.60 -4.05
C HIS A 99 2.52 13.33 -2.72
N LYS A 100 3.76 13.41 -2.22
CA LYS A 100 4.08 14.14 -0.98
C LYS A 100 3.84 15.64 -1.13
N VAL A 101 4.28 16.23 -2.25
CA VAL A 101 4.10 17.65 -2.56
C VAL A 101 2.60 17.98 -2.71
N LEU A 102 1.88 17.26 -3.53
CA LEU A 102 0.44 17.46 -3.73
C LEU A 102 -0.35 17.33 -2.42
N TYR A 103 0.03 16.39 -1.56
CA TYR A 103 -0.60 16.23 -0.26
C TYR A 103 -0.36 17.44 0.64
N LYS A 104 0.91 17.90 0.72
CA LYS A 104 1.29 19.09 1.50
C LYS A 104 0.58 20.36 1.02
N GLU A 105 0.52 20.57 -0.29
CA GLU A 105 -0.19 21.71 -0.89
C GLU A 105 -1.69 21.70 -0.57
N LYS A 106 -2.31 20.51 -0.61
CA LYS A 106 -3.75 20.36 -0.39
C LYS A 106 -4.15 20.48 1.08
N PHE A 107 -3.32 19.96 2.00
CA PHE A 107 -3.70 19.81 3.40
C PHE A 107 -2.84 20.63 4.38
N GLY A 108 -1.81 21.34 3.90
CA GLY A 108 -0.96 22.20 4.69
C GLY A 108 0.00 21.46 5.65
N GLN A 109 0.07 20.13 5.57
CA GLN A 109 0.89 19.29 6.46
C GLN A 109 1.53 18.14 5.70
N GLU A 110 2.59 17.58 6.26
CA GLU A 110 3.25 16.39 5.75
C GLU A 110 2.68 15.13 6.42
N MET A 111 2.72 14.01 5.69
CA MET A 111 2.41 12.69 6.21
C MET A 111 3.58 11.78 5.83
N ASN A 112 4.39 11.44 6.80
CA ASN A 112 5.61 10.66 6.60
C ASN A 112 5.57 9.28 7.25
N ASP A 113 4.72 9.09 8.26
CA ASP A 113 4.61 7.81 8.95
C ASP A 113 3.80 6.82 8.16
N GLY A 114 4.26 5.56 8.14
CA GLY A 114 3.50 4.39 7.73
C GLY A 114 2.82 3.70 8.91
N LEU A 115 2.33 2.51 8.69
CA LEU A 115 1.71 1.66 9.74
C LEU A 115 2.75 0.89 10.56
N GLY A 116 3.94 0.60 9.96
CA GLY A 116 5.03 -0.10 10.64
C GLY A 116 4.73 -1.56 10.96
N TYR A 117 3.89 -2.23 10.16
CA TYR A 117 3.63 -3.67 10.33
C TYR A 117 4.73 -4.56 9.78
N VAL A 118 5.61 -3.99 8.96
CA VAL A 118 6.83 -4.62 8.47
C VAL A 118 8.02 -3.70 8.76
N ASP A 119 9.21 -4.26 8.95
CA ASP A 119 10.46 -3.53 9.23
C ASP A 119 11.29 -3.22 7.99
N PHE A 120 10.69 -3.36 6.82
CA PHE A 120 11.28 -3.11 5.51
C PHE A 120 10.42 -2.15 4.68
N TYR A 121 10.99 -1.67 3.58
CA TYR A 121 10.31 -0.81 2.62
C TYR A 121 9.83 -1.60 1.41
N ILE A 122 8.67 -1.23 0.89
CA ILE A 122 8.09 -1.81 -0.34
C ILE A 122 8.04 -0.71 -1.40
N CYS A 123 8.73 -0.94 -2.52
CA CYS A 123 8.67 -0.11 -3.71
C CYS A 123 7.90 -0.85 -4.81
N PRO A 124 6.61 -0.57 -5.00
CA PRO A 124 5.84 -1.13 -6.11
C PRO A 124 6.23 -0.48 -7.45
N HIS A 125 5.78 -1.10 -8.54
CA HIS A 125 5.99 -0.60 -9.91
C HIS A 125 7.46 -0.54 -10.32
N PHE A 126 8.29 -1.47 -9.84
CA PHE A 126 9.70 -1.55 -10.20
C PHE A 126 9.90 -1.52 -11.71
N ASN A 127 10.83 -0.70 -12.19
CA ASN A 127 11.13 -0.45 -13.61
C ASN A 127 9.95 0.10 -14.44
N SER A 128 8.89 0.59 -13.82
CA SER A 128 7.82 1.26 -14.56
C SER A 128 8.32 2.56 -15.20
N PRO A 129 8.18 2.76 -16.53
CA PRO A 129 8.75 3.92 -17.22
C PRO A 129 8.18 5.27 -16.76
N ASN A 130 7.01 5.24 -16.14
CA ASN A 130 6.33 6.44 -15.63
C ASN A 130 6.57 6.71 -14.13
N LYS A 131 7.50 5.96 -13.51
CA LYS A 131 7.82 6.03 -12.08
C LYS A 131 9.33 6.16 -11.88
N PRO A 132 9.90 7.37 -11.95
CA PRO A 132 11.34 7.57 -11.79
C PRO A 132 11.88 7.01 -10.47
N GLU A 133 11.11 7.11 -9.39
CA GLU A 133 11.48 6.64 -8.05
C GLU A 133 11.48 5.11 -7.92
N SER A 134 10.91 4.38 -8.89
CA SER A 134 10.92 2.92 -8.94
C SER A 134 12.00 2.33 -9.85
N GLN A 135 12.86 3.17 -10.42
CA GLN A 135 13.96 2.73 -11.27
C GLN A 135 15.13 2.22 -10.42
N LYS A 136 15.85 1.23 -10.96
CA LYS A 136 16.99 0.61 -10.28
C LYS A 136 18.04 1.61 -9.84
N GLU A 137 18.37 2.57 -10.68
CA GLU A 137 19.38 3.59 -10.42
C GLU A 137 18.98 4.46 -9.22
N PHE A 138 17.72 4.93 -9.21
CA PHE A 138 17.22 5.71 -8.08
C PHE A 138 17.24 4.90 -6.79
N LEU A 139 16.75 3.66 -6.81
CA LEU A 139 16.69 2.79 -5.63
C LEU A 139 18.07 2.40 -5.12
N THR A 140 19.06 2.26 -6.01
CA THR A 140 20.46 2.01 -5.63
C THR A 140 21.03 3.18 -4.82
N GLU A 141 20.78 4.42 -5.24
CA GLU A 141 21.22 5.60 -4.50
C GLU A 141 20.41 5.83 -3.21
N PHE A 142 19.12 5.53 -3.25
CA PHE A 142 18.25 5.61 -2.09
C PHE A 142 18.68 4.62 -1.00
N ALA A 143 18.96 3.37 -1.35
CA ALA A 143 19.38 2.31 -0.44
C ALA A 143 20.66 2.61 0.33
N LYS A 144 21.58 3.42 -0.24
CA LYS A 144 22.80 3.88 0.46
C LYS A 144 22.50 4.73 1.71
N LYS A 145 21.32 5.34 1.76
CA LYS A 145 20.91 6.27 2.84
C LYS A 145 20.02 5.60 3.87
N PHE A 146 19.53 4.40 3.59
CA PHE A 146 18.58 3.69 4.44
C PHE A 146 19.10 2.28 4.73
N PRO A 147 19.28 1.92 6.01
CA PRO A 147 19.81 0.61 6.39
C PRO A 147 18.80 -0.53 6.24
N GLN A 148 17.49 -0.20 6.17
CA GLN A 148 16.45 -1.22 6.09
C GLN A 148 16.38 -1.87 4.71
N THR A 149 15.94 -3.12 4.70
CA THR A 149 15.69 -3.85 3.45
C THR A 149 14.63 -3.15 2.59
N ILE A 150 14.86 -3.08 1.29
CA ILE A 150 13.92 -2.54 0.31
C ILE A 150 13.57 -3.66 -0.67
N TYR A 151 12.30 -3.98 -0.78
CA TYR A 151 11.77 -4.87 -1.81
C TYR A 151 11.19 -4.03 -2.94
N ALA A 152 11.86 -4.01 -4.09
CA ALA A 152 11.37 -3.39 -5.31
C ALA A 152 10.70 -4.45 -6.17
N LEU A 153 9.40 -4.31 -6.40
CA LEU A 153 8.55 -5.32 -7.02
C LEU A 153 7.87 -4.73 -8.25
N ASP A 154 7.92 -5.41 -9.38
CA ASP A 154 7.11 -5.04 -10.53
C ASP A 154 5.62 -5.41 -10.33
N ASP A 155 4.79 -5.17 -11.34
CA ASP A 155 3.33 -5.36 -11.25
C ASP A 155 2.90 -6.84 -11.29
N GLN A 156 3.84 -7.78 -11.47
CA GLN A 156 3.59 -9.24 -11.47
C GLN A 156 4.17 -9.92 -10.22
N MET A 157 4.78 -9.15 -9.33
CA MET A 157 5.38 -9.64 -8.09
C MET A 157 4.58 -9.22 -6.87
N ALA A 158 4.64 -10.04 -5.84
CA ALA A 158 4.12 -9.73 -4.52
C ALA A 158 5.10 -10.14 -3.43
N ILE A 159 4.97 -9.55 -2.25
CA ILE A 159 5.64 -10.01 -1.03
C ILE A 159 4.59 -10.56 -0.07
N LYS A 160 4.76 -11.83 0.29
CA LYS A 160 3.94 -12.54 1.27
C LYS A 160 4.66 -12.49 2.60
N VAL A 161 3.97 -12.04 3.64
CA VAL A 161 4.51 -12.00 5.01
C VAL A 161 3.64 -12.88 5.90
N VAL A 162 4.26 -13.87 6.55
CA VAL A 162 3.62 -14.77 7.49
C VAL A 162 4.55 -14.95 8.69
N ASP A 163 4.05 -14.70 9.89
CA ASP A 163 4.80 -14.81 11.13
C ASP A 163 6.15 -14.07 11.08
N GLY A 164 6.15 -12.86 10.52
CA GLY A 164 7.32 -12.00 10.36
C GLY A 164 8.30 -12.45 9.27
N LYS A 165 8.02 -13.54 8.54
CA LYS A 165 8.87 -14.01 7.43
C LYS A 165 8.34 -13.48 6.11
N ALA A 166 9.21 -12.80 5.37
CA ALA A 166 8.92 -12.25 4.05
C ALA A 166 9.39 -13.20 2.95
N GLU A 167 8.52 -13.47 1.99
CA GLU A 167 8.78 -14.28 0.80
C GLU A 167 8.31 -13.51 -0.43
N VAL A 168 9.18 -13.35 -1.43
CA VAL A 168 8.81 -12.75 -2.71
C VAL A 168 8.21 -13.83 -3.60
N ILE A 169 7.03 -13.58 -4.15
CA ILE A 169 6.27 -14.51 -5.00
C ILE A 169 5.80 -13.81 -6.27
N GLY A 170 5.66 -14.56 -7.36
CA GLY A 170 5.18 -14.05 -8.66
C GLY A 170 6.08 -14.50 -9.82
N GLU A 171 5.82 -13.96 -11.02
CA GLU A 171 6.49 -14.34 -12.26
C GLU A 171 7.20 -13.14 -12.95
N GLY A 172 7.28 -12.01 -12.26
CA GLY A 172 7.88 -10.78 -12.74
C GLY A 172 9.31 -10.55 -12.25
N ASP A 173 9.74 -9.30 -12.36
CA ASP A 173 11.06 -8.84 -11.92
C ASP A 173 11.01 -8.18 -10.55
N TYR A 174 12.04 -8.42 -9.76
CA TYR A 174 12.22 -7.75 -8.47
C TYR A 174 13.69 -7.53 -8.14
N LEU A 175 13.96 -6.59 -7.24
CA LEU A 175 15.26 -6.42 -6.59
C LEU A 175 15.07 -6.29 -5.09
N VAL A 176 16.08 -6.75 -4.35
CA VAL A 176 16.17 -6.57 -2.91
C VAL A 176 17.47 -5.84 -2.57
N PHE A 177 17.35 -4.71 -1.87
CA PHE A 177 18.49 -3.94 -1.38
C PHE A 177 18.61 -4.11 0.12
N ASN A 178 19.83 -4.02 0.64
CA ASN A 178 20.16 -4.07 2.08
C ASN A 178 19.61 -5.32 2.79
N LYS A 179 19.73 -6.46 2.14
CA LYS A 179 19.29 -7.76 2.68
C LYS A 179 20.23 -8.22 3.80
#